data_fadc81ed266ffb955ac754a4f3921cb0
#
_entry.id   fadc81ed266ffb955ac754a4f3921cb0
#
_cell.length_a   1.000
_cell.length_b   1.000
_cell.length_c   1.000
_cell.angle_alpha   90.00
_cell.angle_beta   90.00
_cell.angle_gamma   90.00
#
_symmetry.space_group_name_H-M   'P 1'
#
loop_
_entity.id
_entity.type
_entity.pdbx_description
1 polymer ?
#
loop_
_entity_poly.entity_id
_entity_poly.type
_entity_poly.pdbx_seq_one_letter_code
_entity_poly.pdbx_strand_id
1 'polypeptide(L)'
;MFRVRPGPPVDYSLCNQTVTLYHADLKNGFQCTRTLFRGAFFDAKKVQTVDKIGSKGSYSFLLVLPSGWDGRPVWVDAAVTQPLGGDQLVFSLAAGDKVFLGNGPEITNLAAWGKFIPASVPGLVVVKDVDVKYWNAAVCHIEAGG
;
A
#
# COMPACT_ATOMS: atom_id res chain seq x y z
N MET A 1 29.88 -22.00 -13.84
CA MET A 1 28.61 -22.47 -13.32
C MET A 1 27.61 -21.33 -13.30
N PHE A 2 26.55 -21.46 -14.01
CA PHE A 2 25.51 -20.44 -14.02
C PHE A 2 24.66 -20.51 -12.76
N ARG A 3 24.66 -19.44 -11.99
CA ARG A 3 23.59 -19.24 -11.02
C ARG A 3 22.43 -18.58 -11.71
N VAL A 4 21.42 -19.37 -12.00
CA VAL A 4 20.13 -18.81 -12.39
C VAL A 4 19.55 -18.16 -11.17
N ARG A 5 19.34 -16.85 -11.23
CA ARG A 5 18.63 -16.16 -10.16
C ARG A 5 17.22 -16.74 -10.10
N PRO A 6 16.80 -17.30 -8.95
CA PRO A 6 15.44 -17.82 -8.88
C PRO A 6 14.45 -16.69 -9.16
N GLY A 7 13.51 -16.95 -10.03
CA GLY A 7 12.42 -16.03 -10.30
C GLY A 7 11.53 -15.82 -9.06
N PRO A 8 10.60 -14.88 -9.10
CA PRO A 8 9.65 -14.70 -8.02
C PRO A 8 8.78 -15.94 -7.82
N PRO A 9 8.35 -16.23 -6.58
CA PRO A 9 7.49 -17.39 -6.28
C PRO A 9 6.09 -17.27 -6.86
N VAL A 10 5.70 -16.07 -7.24
CA VAL A 10 4.40 -15.73 -7.81
C VAL A 10 4.64 -15.00 -9.12
N ASP A 11 3.77 -15.24 -10.09
CA ASP A 11 3.76 -14.45 -11.31
C ASP A 11 3.15 -13.08 -11.02
N TYR A 12 3.98 -12.04 -11.03
CA TYR A 12 3.55 -10.67 -10.76
C TYR A 12 3.13 -9.91 -12.02
N SER A 13 2.86 -10.60 -13.13
CA SER A 13 2.42 -9.95 -14.37
C SER A 13 1.09 -9.20 -14.23
N LEU A 14 0.23 -9.61 -13.31
CA LEU A 14 -1.01 -8.90 -12.99
C LEU A 14 -0.79 -7.67 -12.10
N CYS A 15 0.41 -7.52 -11.54
CA CYS A 15 0.76 -6.36 -10.73
C CYS A 15 1.27 -5.24 -11.64
N ASN A 16 0.36 -4.65 -12.40
CA ASN A 16 0.66 -3.65 -13.43
C ASN A 16 -0.01 -2.29 -13.19
N GLN A 17 -0.55 -2.09 -11.99
CA GLN A 17 -1.24 -0.86 -11.65
C GLN A 17 -0.33 0.05 -10.82
N THR A 18 -0.59 1.35 -10.91
CA THR A 18 0.09 2.34 -10.09
C THR A 18 -0.82 2.75 -8.94
N VAL A 19 -0.27 2.75 -7.73
CA VAL A 19 -0.96 3.21 -6.54
C VAL A 19 -0.10 4.22 -5.79
N THR A 20 -0.72 5.06 -5.00
CA THR A 20 -0.03 6.00 -4.11
C THR A 20 -0.27 5.57 -2.67
N LEU A 21 0.81 5.41 -1.92
CA LEU A 21 0.78 5.00 -0.52
C LEU A 21 0.95 6.24 0.36
N TYR A 22 0.08 6.41 1.35
CA TYR A 22 0.10 7.54 2.26
C TYR A 22 0.23 7.06 3.69
N HIS A 23 1.22 7.59 4.39
CA HIS A 23 1.40 7.38 5.81
C HIS A 23 1.44 8.72 6.52
N ALA A 24 0.59 8.92 7.52
CA ALA A 24 0.56 10.14 8.30
C ALA A 24 1.11 9.90 9.70
N ASP A 25 2.02 10.76 10.13
CA ASP A 25 2.51 10.83 11.49
C ASP A 25 1.96 12.09 12.15
N LEU A 26 1.26 11.90 13.27
CA LEU A 26 0.59 12.97 14.01
C LEU A 26 1.29 13.33 15.33
N LYS A 27 2.40 12.68 15.66
CA LYS A 27 3.03 12.82 16.99
C LYS A 27 3.74 14.16 17.20
N ASN A 28 4.33 14.73 16.13
CA ASN A 28 5.08 16.00 16.20
C ASN A 28 4.58 16.98 15.14
N GLY A 29 3.28 17.28 15.16
CA GLY A 29 2.65 17.98 14.06
C GLY A 29 2.27 16.99 12.95
N PHE A 30 1.67 17.49 11.89
CA PHE A 30 1.27 16.65 10.77
C PHE A 30 2.42 16.45 9.79
N GLN A 31 2.79 15.19 9.58
CA GLN A 31 3.73 14.80 8.53
C GLN A 31 3.14 13.65 7.73
N CYS A 32 3.04 13.82 6.42
CA CYS A 32 2.53 12.79 5.52
C CYS A 32 3.63 12.37 4.56
N THR A 33 3.92 11.08 4.55
CA THR A 33 4.82 10.46 3.58
C THR A 33 3.98 9.91 2.44
N ARG A 34 4.33 10.29 1.22
CA ARG A 34 3.64 9.87 0.00
C ARG A 34 4.63 9.09 -0.86
N THR A 35 4.27 7.86 -1.19
CA THR A 35 5.10 6.99 -2.03
C THR A 35 4.31 6.54 -3.24
N LEU A 36 4.82 6.82 -4.43
CA LEU A 36 4.24 6.30 -5.67
C LEU A 36 4.79 4.91 -5.94
N PHE A 37 3.91 3.93 -6.01
CA PHE A 37 4.26 2.54 -6.25
C PHE A 37 3.74 2.10 -7.61
N ARG A 38 4.65 1.79 -8.52
CA ARG A 38 4.33 1.28 -9.85
C ARG A 38 4.51 -0.23 -9.86
N GLY A 39 3.53 -0.92 -10.42
CA GLY A 39 3.57 -2.37 -10.49
C GLY A 39 2.92 -3.05 -9.29
N ALA A 40 1.78 -2.55 -8.86
CA ALA A 40 0.93 -3.13 -7.82
C ALA A 40 -0.27 -3.86 -8.42
N PHE A 41 -0.88 -4.71 -7.65
CA PHE A 41 -2.22 -5.23 -7.92
C PHE A 41 -3.19 -4.59 -6.92
N PHE A 42 -4.27 -4.02 -7.43
CA PHE A 42 -5.27 -3.37 -6.59
C PHE A 42 -6.66 -3.73 -7.11
N ASP A 43 -7.46 -4.35 -6.26
CA ASP A 43 -8.84 -4.70 -6.55
C ASP A 43 -9.72 -4.24 -5.37
N ALA A 44 -10.58 -3.27 -5.62
CA ALA A 44 -11.49 -2.73 -4.62
C ALA A 44 -12.93 -3.05 -5.02
N LYS A 45 -13.68 -3.62 -4.10
CA LYS A 45 -15.09 -3.94 -4.28
C LYS A 45 -15.91 -3.19 -3.25
N LYS A 46 -17.00 -2.58 -3.71
CA LYS A 46 -17.99 -2.01 -2.82
C LYS A 46 -18.86 -3.12 -2.29
N VAL A 47 -18.82 -3.35 -0.99
CA VAL A 47 -19.69 -4.32 -0.31
C VAL A 47 -20.82 -3.55 0.34
N GLN A 48 -22.06 -3.89 -0.05
CA GLN A 48 -23.25 -3.41 0.64
C GLN A 48 -23.67 -4.43 1.68
N THR A 49 -23.62 -4.02 2.94
CA THR A 49 -24.25 -4.78 4.01
C THR A 49 -25.62 -4.15 4.30
N VAL A 50 -26.67 -4.95 4.14
CA VAL A 50 -28.02 -4.56 4.53
C VAL A 50 -28.20 -5.01 5.98
N ASP A 51 -28.33 -4.06 6.91
CA ASP A 51 -28.72 -4.35 8.27
C ASP A 51 -30.12 -3.80 8.55
N LYS A 52 -30.61 -3.96 9.78
CA LYS A 52 -31.96 -3.53 10.18
C LYS A 52 -32.19 -2.00 10.13
N ILE A 53 -31.14 -1.21 9.92
CA ILE A 53 -31.18 0.26 9.97
C ILE A 53 -30.94 0.88 8.60
N GLY A 54 -30.65 0.06 7.57
CA GLY A 54 -30.37 0.51 6.22
C GLY A 54 -29.08 -0.07 5.66
N SER A 55 -28.78 0.23 4.40
CA SER A 55 -27.57 -0.26 3.74
C SER A 55 -26.39 0.63 4.06
N LYS A 56 -25.33 0.04 4.62
CA LYS A 56 -24.03 0.70 4.73
C LYS A 56 -23.15 0.21 3.58
N GLY A 57 -22.65 1.13 2.76
CA GLY A 57 -21.58 0.83 1.81
C GLY A 57 -20.27 0.73 2.53
N SER A 58 -19.60 -0.40 2.44
CA SER A 58 -18.21 -0.54 2.84
C SER A 58 -17.39 -1.01 1.65
N TYR A 59 -16.10 -0.65 1.63
CA TYR A 59 -15.19 -1.08 0.57
C TYR A 59 -14.31 -2.20 1.11
N SER A 60 -14.34 -3.33 0.44
CA SER A 60 -13.36 -4.39 0.62
C SER A 60 -12.34 -4.29 -0.50
N PHE A 61 -11.07 -4.44 -0.20
CA PHE A 61 -10.02 -4.40 -1.21
C PHE A 61 -8.94 -5.41 -0.94
N LEU A 62 -8.23 -5.78 -2.02
CA LEU A 62 -6.99 -6.53 -1.96
C LEU A 62 -5.92 -5.73 -2.68
N LEU A 63 -4.82 -5.51 -2.01
CA LEU A 63 -3.63 -4.85 -2.53
C LEU A 63 -2.45 -5.80 -2.44
N VAL A 64 -1.72 -5.98 -3.53
CA VAL A 64 -0.49 -6.76 -3.57
C VAL A 64 0.65 -5.86 -4.02
N LEU A 65 1.68 -5.76 -3.20
CA LEU A 65 2.85 -4.92 -3.46
C LEU A 65 4.09 -5.83 -3.49
N PRO A 66 4.57 -6.23 -4.68
CA PRO A 66 5.81 -7.00 -4.78
C PRO A 66 7.01 -6.19 -4.26
N SER A 67 7.91 -6.84 -3.53
CA SER A 67 9.07 -6.18 -2.94
C SER A 67 10.29 -6.36 -3.81
N GLY A 68 10.76 -5.30 -4.43
CA GLY A 68 12.03 -5.26 -5.14
C GLY A 68 12.09 -5.99 -6.50
N TRP A 69 11.04 -6.66 -6.91
CA TRP A 69 11.01 -7.35 -8.20
C TRP A 69 10.79 -6.34 -9.34
N ASP A 70 11.58 -6.48 -10.43
CA ASP A 70 11.46 -5.64 -11.64
C ASP A 70 11.55 -4.14 -11.35
N GLY A 71 12.48 -3.74 -10.49
CA GLY A 71 12.72 -2.33 -10.18
C GLY A 71 11.73 -1.72 -9.18
N ARG A 72 10.86 -2.51 -8.60
CA ARG A 72 9.92 -2.02 -7.59
C ARG A 72 10.63 -1.63 -6.30
N PRO A 73 10.04 -0.73 -5.49
CA PRO A 73 10.57 -0.43 -4.16
C PRO A 73 10.68 -1.69 -3.29
N VAL A 74 11.60 -1.66 -2.35
CA VAL A 74 11.85 -2.76 -1.41
C VAL A 74 11.09 -2.50 -0.13
N TRP A 75 10.43 -3.54 0.41
CA TRP A 75 9.75 -3.45 1.68
C TRP A 75 10.72 -3.19 2.83
N VAL A 76 10.36 -2.22 3.67
CA VAL A 76 11.00 -1.99 4.97
C VAL A 76 9.92 -1.95 6.03
N ASP A 77 10.20 -2.52 7.19
CA ASP A 77 9.29 -2.45 8.32
C ASP A 77 9.23 -1.00 8.81
N ALA A 78 8.00 -0.45 8.92
CA ALA A 78 7.82 0.93 9.39
C ALA A 78 8.33 1.16 10.81
N ALA A 79 8.47 0.11 11.62
CA ALA A 79 9.06 0.21 12.95
C ALA A 79 10.59 0.38 12.91
N VAL A 80 11.22 0.09 11.79
CA VAL A 80 12.67 0.26 11.59
C VAL A 80 12.88 1.57 10.84
N THR A 81 13.18 2.63 11.57
CA THR A 81 13.27 3.99 11.02
C THR A 81 14.64 4.34 10.42
N GLN A 82 15.50 3.36 10.21
CA GLN A 82 16.80 3.64 9.62
C GLN A 82 16.70 3.80 8.10
N PRO A 83 17.10 4.94 7.55
CA PRO A 83 17.20 5.07 6.12
C PRO A 83 18.25 4.08 5.61
N LEU A 84 17.86 3.21 4.70
CA LEU A 84 18.82 2.42 3.94
C LEU A 84 19.65 3.41 3.12
N GLY A 85 20.95 3.43 3.36
CA GLY A 85 21.86 4.30 2.61
C GLY A 85 21.82 4.00 1.12
N GLY A 86 21.85 5.06 0.30
CA GLY A 86 21.88 4.96 -1.15
C GLY A 86 20.53 5.25 -1.81
N ASP A 87 20.51 5.09 -3.14
CA ASP A 87 19.38 5.44 -3.99
C ASP A 87 18.28 4.38 -4.04
N GLN A 88 18.20 3.50 -3.04
CA GLN A 88 17.16 2.48 -3.01
C GLN A 88 15.81 3.09 -2.64
N LEU A 89 14.86 2.95 -3.56
CA LEU A 89 13.46 3.20 -3.26
C LEU A 89 12.97 2.13 -2.29
N VAL A 90 12.41 2.56 -1.20
CA VAL A 90 11.82 1.69 -0.18
C VAL A 90 10.38 2.08 0.06
N PHE A 91 9.58 1.15 0.57
CA PHE A 91 8.22 1.43 0.98
C PHE A 91 7.88 0.69 2.25
N SER A 92 6.92 1.20 2.97
CA SER A 92 6.31 0.53 4.11
C SER A 92 4.80 0.76 4.07
N LEU A 93 4.07 -0.05 4.80
CA LEU A 93 2.63 0.04 4.90
C LEU A 93 2.19 -0.47 6.26
N ALA A 94 1.28 0.23 6.89
CA ALA A 94 0.74 -0.12 8.20
C ALA A 94 -0.77 0.08 8.22
N ALA A 95 -1.43 -0.54 9.18
CA ALA A 95 -2.85 -0.30 9.40
C ALA A 95 -3.10 1.19 9.67
N GLY A 96 -4.14 1.74 9.05
CA GLY A 96 -4.44 3.17 9.10
C GLY A 96 -3.86 3.98 7.95
N ASP A 97 -2.91 3.44 7.21
CA ASP A 97 -2.40 4.08 6.01
C ASP A 97 -3.49 4.14 4.93
N LYS A 98 -3.34 5.06 4.01
CA LYS A 98 -4.27 5.24 2.90
C LYS A 98 -3.59 4.89 1.59
N VAL A 99 -4.37 4.29 0.67
CA VAL A 99 -3.90 3.89 -0.65
C VAL A 99 -4.85 4.44 -1.69
N PHE A 100 -4.30 5.11 -2.68
CA PHE A 100 -5.06 5.69 -3.79
C PHE A 100 -4.68 5.03 -5.09
N LEU A 101 -5.66 4.61 -5.88
CA LEU A 101 -5.42 4.05 -7.20
C LEU A 101 -5.00 5.17 -8.17
N GLY A 102 -3.79 5.09 -8.68
CA GLY A 102 -3.21 6.10 -9.56
C GLY A 102 -2.22 6.99 -8.83
N ASN A 103 -1.88 8.10 -9.45
CA ASN A 103 -1.00 9.12 -8.89
C ASN A 103 -1.85 10.13 -8.11
N GLY A 104 -1.87 10.01 -6.79
CA GLY A 104 -2.70 10.84 -5.93
C GLY A 104 -2.06 12.16 -5.54
N PRO A 105 -2.85 13.09 -5.00
CA PRO A 105 -2.36 14.40 -4.60
C PRO A 105 -1.44 14.36 -3.39
N GLU A 106 -0.63 15.39 -3.21
CA GLU A 106 0.10 15.60 -1.96
C GLU A 106 -0.85 16.07 -0.87
N ILE A 107 -0.69 15.49 0.32
CA ILE A 107 -1.47 15.86 1.50
C ILE A 107 -0.52 16.55 2.48
N THR A 108 -0.70 17.84 2.70
CA THR A 108 0.26 18.66 3.42
C THR A 108 -0.21 19.14 4.80
N ASN A 109 -1.48 18.90 5.15
CA ASN A 109 -2.00 19.34 6.44
C ASN A 109 -3.08 18.39 6.95
N LEU A 110 -3.35 18.50 8.24
CA LEU A 110 -4.29 17.62 8.93
C LEU A 110 -5.73 17.76 8.40
N ALA A 111 -6.14 18.97 8.03
CA ALA A 111 -7.47 19.19 7.50
C ALA A 111 -7.68 18.47 6.17
N ALA A 112 -6.69 18.55 5.28
CA ALA A 112 -6.72 17.82 4.01
C ALA A 112 -6.69 16.31 4.23
N TRP A 113 -5.92 15.82 5.21
CA TRP A 113 -5.89 14.40 5.57
C TRP A 113 -7.25 13.92 6.03
N GLY A 114 -7.94 14.69 6.86
CA GLY A 114 -9.27 14.33 7.36
C GLY A 114 -10.34 14.27 6.26
N LYS A 115 -10.18 15.05 5.20
CA LYS A 115 -11.09 15.03 4.03
C LYS A 115 -10.72 13.97 3.00
N PHE A 116 -9.54 13.40 3.11
CA PHE A 116 -9.04 12.37 2.20
C PHE A 116 -9.52 11.00 2.70
N ILE A 117 -10.78 10.71 2.39
CA ILE A 117 -11.49 9.53 2.89
C ILE A 117 -12.19 8.80 1.74
N PRO A 118 -12.37 7.48 1.83
CA PRO A 118 -12.99 6.70 0.76
C PRO A 118 -14.39 7.17 0.37
N ALA A 119 -15.15 7.71 1.31
CA ALA A 119 -16.50 8.21 1.03
C ALA A 119 -16.51 9.40 0.08
N SER A 120 -15.44 10.19 0.03
CA SER A 120 -15.34 11.43 -0.76
C SER A 120 -14.40 11.31 -1.94
N VAL A 121 -13.48 10.34 -1.94
CA VAL A 121 -12.42 10.21 -2.95
C VAL A 121 -12.51 8.84 -3.59
N PRO A 122 -12.97 8.75 -4.85
CA PRO A 122 -12.98 7.47 -5.56
C PRO A 122 -11.57 6.90 -5.72
N GLY A 123 -11.45 5.59 -5.57
CA GLY A 123 -10.17 4.91 -5.68
C GLY A 123 -9.30 4.95 -4.43
N LEU A 124 -9.79 5.54 -3.36
CA LEU A 124 -9.07 5.63 -2.08
C LEU A 124 -9.59 4.56 -1.12
N VAL A 125 -8.68 3.89 -0.44
CA VAL A 125 -9.00 2.91 0.60
C VAL A 125 -8.13 3.15 1.83
N VAL A 126 -8.62 2.67 2.99
CA VAL A 126 -7.86 2.70 4.25
C VAL A 126 -7.43 1.28 4.58
N VAL A 127 -6.15 1.10 4.83
CA VAL A 127 -5.56 -0.21 5.14
C VAL A 127 -5.97 -0.62 6.55
N LYS A 128 -6.51 -1.83 6.67
CA LYS A 128 -6.84 -2.45 7.95
C LYS A 128 -5.87 -3.54 8.32
N ASP A 129 -5.47 -4.36 7.35
CA ASP A 129 -4.62 -5.51 7.55
C ASP A 129 -3.42 -5.46 6.62
N VAL A 130 -2.25 -5.79 7.14
CA VAL A 130 -1.02 -5.92 6.36
C VAL A 130 -0.42 -7.29 6.66
N ASP A 131 -0.18 -8.07 5.61
CA ASP A 131 0.38 -9.41 5.70
C ASP A 131 1.64 -9.48 4.85
N VAL A 132 2.77 -9.72 5.50
CA VAL A 132 4.07 -9.81 4.85
C VAL A 132 4.31 -11.25 4.43
N LYS A 133 4.50 -11.47 3.13
CA LYS A 133 4.76 -12.79 2.56
C LYS A 133 6.24 -13.01 2.31
N TYR A 134 6.72 -14.19 2.66
CA TYR A 134 8.14 -14.54 2.60
C TYR A 134 8.38 -15.66 1.59
N TRP A 135 9.55 -15.58 0.95
CA TRP A 135 10.07 -16.61 0.08
C TRP A 135 11.58 -16.71 0.27
N ASN A 136 12.09 -17.91 0.54
CA ASN A 136 13.52 -18.13 0.80
C ASN A 136 14.09 -17.14 1.84
N ALA A 137 13.40 -17.00 2.98
CA ALA A 137 13.77 -16.13 4.09
C ALA A 137 13.83 -14.63 3.75
N ALA A 138 13.28 -14.23 2.62
CA ALA A 138 13.18 -12.83 2.22
C ALA A 138 11.72 -12.46 1.95
N VAL A 139 11.40 -11.19 2.10
CA VAL A 139 10.06 -10.70 1.76
C VAL A 139 9.88 -10.73 0.25
N CYS A 140 8.82 -11.38 -0.23
CA CYS A 140 8.51 -11.42 -1.66
C CYS A 140 7.42 -10.41 -2.05
N HIS A 141 6.40 -10.27 -1.26
CA HIS A 141 5.38 -9.24 -1.46
C HIS A 141 4.60 -8.99 -0.17
N ILE A 142 3.84 -7.91 -0.19
CA ILE A 142 2.94 -7.52 0.88
C ILE A 142 1.52 -7.64 0.37
N GLU A 143 0.65 -8.24 1.15
CA GLU A 143 -0.79 -8.21 0.90
C GLU A 143 -1.44 -7.32 1.93
N ALA A 144 -2.33 -6.45 1.48
CA ALA A 144 -3.08 -5.57 2.35
C ALA A 144 -4.56 -5.63 2.00
N GLY A 145 -5.39 -5.42 2.99
CA GLY A 145 -6.84 -5.49 2.84
C GLY A 145 -7.57 -4.57 3.80
N GLY A 146 -8.85 -4.52 3.61
CA GLY A 146 -9.71 -3.75 4.48
C GLY A 146 -11.18 -3.97 4.28
#